data_83fdbebe44a7649cdbebaf27db9fb06d
#
_entry.id   83fdbebe44a7649cdbebaf27db9fb06d
#
_cell.length_a   1.000
_cell.length_b   1.000
_cell.length_c   1.000
_cell.angle_alpha   90.00
_cell.angle_beta   90.00
_cell.angle_gamma   90.00
#
_symmetry.space_group_name_H-M   'P 1'
#
loop_
_entity.id
_entity.type
_entity.pdbx_description
1 polymer ?
#
loop_
_entity_poly.entity_id
_entity_poly.type
_entity_poly.pdbx_seq_one_letter_code
_entity_poly.pdbx_strand_id
1 'polypeptide(L)'
;TLLINLERSLSKEMIRTNRAGAYNSTTLVDCNTRKYHGQLVLPLGDPLPEGNYVLLGSLDETVIQHGAEFNLGIHQYGENLYMPNGHKYIREFDCEVISKTTYRVGGVILTKERMLVSFEPRVLIRYTLVEAHSPTTLRLKPFLAYRNTNELTQENDNACSDMREVVNGRVARMYESFPELYMQCSKKVEYTHAPTWYKDIEYYKEQERGYEYKEDQLAPGWFEMPMKK
;
A
#
# COMPACT_ATOMS: atom_id res chain seq x y z
N THR A 1 24.17 10.58 -8.60
CA THR A 1 22.72 10.31 -8.39
C THR A 1 22.48 8.90 -8.88
N LEU A 2 22.32 7.94 -7.99
CA LEU A 2 21.95 6.57 -8.36
C LEU A 2 20.50 6.59 -8.85
N LEU A 3 20.32 6.57 -10.15
CA LEU A 3 19.03 6.28 -10.75
C LEU A 3 18.64 4.86 -10.34
N ILE A 4 17.49 4.69 -9.72
CA ILE A 4 16.98 3.36 -9.39
C ILE A 4 16.68 2.63 -10.70
N ASN A 5 17.34 1.49 -10.89
CA ASN A 5 16.99 0.59 -11.98
C ASN A 5 15.70 -0.15 -11.60
N LEU A 6 14.62 0.13 -12.31
CA LEU A 6 13.31 -0.42 -12.01
C LEU A 6 13.29 -1.94 -12.10
N GLU A 7 13.84 -2.53 -13.15
CA GLU A 7 13.87 -3.98 -13.34
C GLU A 7 14.59 -4.69 -12.18
N ARG A 8 15.76 -4.18 -11.79
CA ARG A 8 16.50 -4.73 -10.65
C ARG A 8 15.75 -4.53 -9.34
N SER A 9 15.07 -3.40 -9.16
CA SER A 9 14.30 -3.10 -7.94
C SER A 9 13.05 -3.95 -7.82
N LEU A 10 12.40 -4.26 -8.93
CA LEU A 10 11.25 -5.17 -8.98
C LEU A 10 11.64 -6.63 -8.71
N SER A 11 12.88 -7.01 -8.98
CA SER A 11 13.38 -8.35 -8.66
C SER A 11 13.76 -8.54 -7.19
N LYS A 12 13.89 -7.46 -6.44
CA LYS A 12 14.21 -7.49 -5.01
C LYS A 12 12.95 -7.41 -4.17
N GLU A 13 12.67 -8.50 -3.51
CA GLU A 13 11.50 -8.63 -2.64
C GLU A 13 11.89 -8.49 -1.18
N MET A 14 10.95 -7.95 -0.39
CA MET A 14 11.05 -7.83 1.05
C MET A 14 9.90 -8.57 1.69
N ILE A 15 10.17 -9.21 2.81
CA ILE A 15 9.14 -9.78 3.67
C ILE A 15 9.45 -9.45 5.12
N ARG A 16 8.44 -8.99 5.84
CA ARG A 16 8.47 -8.81 7.29
C ARG A 16 7.36 -9.63 7.89
N THR A 17 7.68 -10.42 8.87
CA THR A 17 6.74 -11.27 9.60
C THR A 17 6.73 -10.89 11.07
N ASN A 18 5.62 -11.20 11.75
CA ASN A 18 5.54 -11.12 13.20
C ASN A 18 5.27 -12.51 13.80
N ARG A 19 5.28 -12.58 15.12
CA ARG A 19 5.06 -13.86 15.85
C ARG A 19 3.60 -14.33 15.84
N ALA A 20 2.67 -13.51 15.34
CA ALA A 20 1.26 -13.87 15.21
C ALA A 20 0.93 -14.40 13.80
N GLY A 21 1.91 -14.55 12.90
CA GLY A 21 1.72 -15.02 11.53
C GLY A 21 1.33 -13.95 10.52
N ALA A 22 1.10 -12.71 10.95
CA ALA A 22 0.89 -11.60 10.03
C ALA A 22 2.19 -11.21 9.33
N TYR A 23 2.07 -10.73 8.10
CA TYR A 23 3.24 -10.24 7.36
C TYR A 23 2.90 -9.07 6.43
N ASN A 24 3.93 -8.37 5.99
CA ASN A 24 3.89 -7.57 4.78
C ASN A 24 5.02 -8.00 3.84
N SER A 25 4.75 -7.94 2.57
CA SER A 25 5.70 -8.31 1.53
C SER A 25 5.44 -7.50 0.27
N THR A 26 6.49 -6.97 -0.31
CA THR A 26 6.44 -6.23 -1.56
C THR A 26 7.84 -6.17 -2.18
N THR A 27 7.98 -5.43 -3.26
CA THR A 27 9.30 -5.15 -3.84
C THR A 27 9.92 -3.88 -3.22
N LEU A 28 11.18 -3.65 -3.52
CA LEU A 28 11.92 -2.49 -3.02
C LEU A 28 11.25 -1.14 -3.37
N VAL A 29 10.53 -1.07 -4.48
CA VAL A 29 9.82 0.13 -4.94
C VAL A 29 8.33 0.16 -4.58
N ASP A 30 7.87 -0.77 -3.75
CA ASP A 30 6.46 -0.95 -3.37
C ASP A 30 5.51 -1.29 -4.54
N CYS A 31 6.02 -1.86 -5.61
CA CYS A 31 5.22 -2.43 -6.67
C CYS A 31 5.03 -3.92 -6.43
N ASN A 32 3.81 -4.34 -6.16
CA ASN A 32 3.50 -5.76 -5.95
C ASN A 32 3.64 -6.53 -7.25
N THR A 33 4.32 -7.68 -7.21
CA THR A 33 4.59 -8.53 -8.38
C THR A 33 4.09 -9.95 -8.20
N ARG A 34 3.53 -10.28 -7.02
CA ARG A 34 3.02 -11.61 -6.67
C ARG A 34 1.67 -11.53 -5.97
N LYS A 35 0.90 -12.60 -6.04
CA LYS A 35 -0.40 -12.72 -5.34
C LYS A 35 -0.27 -12.56 -3.83
N TYR A 36 0.82 -13.03 -3.23
CA TYR A 36 1.02 -12.94 -1.79
C TYR A 36 1.65 -11.62 -1.31
N HIS A 37 1.98 -10.71 -2.22
CA HIS A 37 2.39 -9.37 -1.83
C HIS A 37 1.22 -8.58 -1.25
N GLY A 38 1.49 -7.81 -0.21
CA GLY A 38 0.52 -6.93 0.43
C GLY A 38 1.14 -6.14 1.57
N GLN A 39 0.50 -5.04 1.94
CA GLN A 39 0.90 -4.23 3.08
C GLN A 39 0.47 -4.85 4.41
N LEU A 40 -0.65 -5.56 4.42
CA LEU A 40 -1.10 -6.31 5.58
C LEU A 40 -1.74 -7.62 5.12
N VAL A 41 -1.10 -8.72 5.47
CA VAL A 41 -1.55 -10.08 5.17
C VAL A 41 -1.67 -10.85 6.48
N LEU A 42 -2.82 -11.47 6.71
CA LEU A 42 -3.18 -12.12 7.98
C LEU A 42 -3.52 -13.59 7.78
N PRO A 43 -3.16 -14.45 8.74
CA PRO A 43 -3.76 -15.77 8.82
C PRO A 43 -5.19 -15.64 9.35
N LEU A 44 -6.13 -16.20 8.62
CA LEU A 44 -7.55 -16.24 8.98
C LEU A 44 -8.07 -17.68 8.87
N GLY A 45 -9.18 -17.93 9.57
CA GLY A 45 -9.89 -19.19 9.56
C GLY A 45 -11.40 -18.97 9.69
N ASP A 46 -12.12 -19.95 10.23
CA ASP A 46 -13.60 -19.92 10.35
C ASP A 46 -14.15 -18.51 10.67
N PRO A 47 -15.15 -18.02 9.90
CA PRO A 47 -15.93 -18.67 8.85
C PRO A 47 -15.26 -18.78 7.47
N LEU A 48 -14.05 -18.24 7.30
CA LEU A 48 -13.26 -18.36 6.06
C LEU A 48 -12.46 -19.68 6.07
N PRO A 49 -12.13 -20.23 4.91
CA PRO A 49 -11.14 -21.30 4.83
C PRO A 49 -9.82 -20.88 5.47
N GLU A 50 -9.17 -21.79 6.19
CA GLU A 50 -7.85 -21.51 6.77
C GLU A 50 -6.84 -21.12 5.69
N GLY A 51 -6.10 -20.06 5.92
CA GLY A 51 -5.08 -19.56 5.00
C GLY A 51 -4.66 -18.14 5.30
N ASN A 52 -3.78 -17.63 4.46
CA ASN A 52 -3.34 -16.23 4.51
C ASN A 52 -4.19 -15.38 3.60
N TYR A 53 -4.58 -14.21 4.07
CA TYR A 53 -5.46 -13.29 3.36
C TYR A 53 -4.85 -11.90 3.26
N VAL A 54 -4.82 -11.36 2.05
CA VAL A 54 -4.40 -9.98 1.81
C VAL A 54 -5.61 -9.08 2.08
N LEU A 55 -5.53 -8.24 3.09
CA LEU A 55 -6.55 -7.22 3.37
C LEU A 55 -6.21 -5.91 2.67
N LEU A 56 -5.03 -5.36 2.97
CA LEU A 56 -4.50 -4.16 2.35
C LEU A 56 -3.42 -4.56 1.35
N GLY A 57 -3.70 -4.39 0.06
CA GLY A 57 -2.75 -4.71 -1.00
C GLY A 57 -1.63 -3.70 -1.09
N SER A 58 -1.98 -2.42 -1.12
CA SER A 58 -1.02 -1.32 -1.17
C SER A 58 -1.59 -0.04 -0.56
N LEU A 59 -0.72 0.91 -0.28
CA LEU A 59 -1.06 2.24 0.18
C LEU A 59 -0.27 3.24 -0.66
N ASP A 60 -0.97 3.96 -1.54
CA ASP A 60 -0.33 4.93 -2.42
C ASP A 60 -0.24 6.29 -1.74
N GLU A 61 0.97 6.82 -1.64
CA GLU A 61 1.24 8.14 -1.12
C GLU A 61 1.27 9.18 -2.24
N THR A 62 0.73 10.35 -1.97
CA THR A 62 0.84 11.52 -2.85
C THR A 62 1.29 12.73 -2.02
N VAL A 63 2.36 13.37 -2.47
CA VAL A 63 2.84 14.63 -1.88
C VAL A 63 2.23 15.79 -2.65
N ILE A 64 1.59 16.72 -1.94
CA ILE A 64 0.91 17.86 -2.52
C ILE A 64 1.58 19.15 -2.05
N GLN A 65 2.01 19.98 -3.01
CA GLN A 65 2.55 21.31 -2.77
C GLN A 65 2.02 22.28 -3.81
N HIS A 66 1.54 23.46 -3.37
CA HIS A 66 1.02 24.52 -4.27
C HIS A 66 0.01 23.98 -5.30
N GLY A 67 -0.83 23.02 -4.91
CA GLY A 67 -1.79 22.37 -5.80
C GLY A 67 -1.19 21.35 -6.77
N ALA A 68 0.12 21.18 -6.84
CA ALA A 68 0.77 20.14 -7.62
C ALA A 68 0.80 18.83 -6.84
N GLU A 69 0.43 17.75 -7.50
CA GLU A 69 0.35 16.40 -6.93
C GLU A 69 1.49 15.54 -7.48
N PHE A 70 2.26 14.93 -6.56
CA PHE A 70 3.34 14.00 -6.89
C PHE A 70 3.03 12.63 -6.30
N ASN A 71 2.58 11.70 -7.13
CA ASN A 71 2.20 10.36 -6.69
C ASN A 71 3.44 9.47 -6.57
N LEU A 72 3.65 8.90 -5.38
CA LEU A 72 4.80 8.03 -5.07
C LEU A 72 4.50 6.56 -5.30
N GLY A 73 3.26 6.20 -5.62
CA GLY A 73 2.84 4.83 -5.89
C GLY A 73 3.37 4.30 -7.23
N ILE A 74 3.31 2.98 -7.39
CA ILE A 74 3.62 2.31 -8.64
C ILE A 74 2.86 0.99 -8.73
N HIS A 75 2.18 0.77 -9.84
CA HIS A 75 1.47 -0.46 -10.19
C HIS A 75 1.71 -0.80 -11.65
N GLN A 76 1.74 -2.09 -11.98
CA GLN A 76 1.84 -2.55 -13.36
C GLN A 76 0.45 -2.78 -13.94
N TYR A 77 0.17 -2.23 -15.12
CA TYR A 77 -1.10 -2.37 -15.85
C TYR A 77 -0.93 -2.98 -17.25
N GLY A 78 0.26 -3.39 -17.61
CA GLY A 78 0.58 -3.99 -18.89
C GLY A 78 2.07 -4.24 -19.04
N GLU A 79 2.48 -4.84 -20.11
CA GLU A 79 3.90 -5.07 -20.39
C GLU A 79 4.64 -3.71 -20.45
N ASN A 80 5.59 -3.55 -19.53
CA ASN A 80 6.34 -2.29 -19.34
C ASN A 80 5.48 -1.03 -19.07
N LEU A 81 4.20 -1.21 -18.69
CA LEU A 81 3.32 -0.11 -18.35
C LEU A 81 3.15 -0.03 -16.83
N TYR A 82 3.84 0.93 -16.22
CA TYR A 82 3.78 1.21 -14.79
C TYR A 82 3.18 2.59 -14.53
N MET A 83 2.15 2.65 -13.71
CA MET A 83 1.45 3.87 -13.34
C MET A 83 1.04 3.84 -11.87
N PRO A 84 1.15 4.95 -11.15
CA PRO A 84 2.03 6.08 -11.43
C PRO A 84 3.51 5.67 -11.42
N ASN A 85 4.42 6.58 -11.70
CA ASN A 85 5.86 6.31 -11.79
C ASN A 85 6.61 6.75 -10.53
N GLY A 86 6.09 6.44 -9.34
CA GLY A 86 6.61 6.94 -8.07
C GLY A 86 8.02 6.50 -7.73
N HIS A 87 8.50 5.38 -8.30
CA HIS A 87 9.86 4.89 -8.11
C HIS A 87 10.95 5.92 -8.49
N LYS A 88 10.65 6.81 -9.42
CA LYS A 88 11.60 7.87 -9.83
C LYS A 88 11.94 8.86 -8.72
N TYR A 89 11.12 8.93 -7.66
CA TYR A 89 11.33 9.82 -6.52
C TYR A 89 12.11 9.17 -5.38
N ILE A 90 12.35 7.86 -5.44
CA ILE A 90 13.12 7.16 -4.41
C ILE A 90 14.59 7.51 -4.56
N ARG A 91 15.23 7.93 -3.46
CA ARG A 91 16.65 8.26 -3.39
C ARG A 91 17.45 7.23 -2.62
N GLU A 92 16.86 6.66 -1.59
CA GLU A 92 17.51 5.73 -0.71
C GLU A 92 16.53 4.71 -0.17
N PHE A 93 16.99 3.50 0.00
CA PHE A 93 16.26 2.42 0.64
C PHE A 93 17.17 1.68 1.60
N ASP A 94 16.72 1.53 2.85
CA ASP A 94 17.39 0.77 3.89
C ASP A 94 16.43 -0.25 4.49
N CYS A 95 16.89 -1.43 4.82
CA CYS A 95 16.10 -2.53 5.35
C CYS A 95 16.84 -3.35 6.42
N GLU A 96 17.78 -2.76 7.14
CA GLU A 96 18.53 -3.50 8.16
C GLU A 96 17.64 -3.92 9.33
N VAL A 97 17.00 -2.98 10.01
CA VAL A 97 16.14 -3.24 11.16
C VAL A 97 14.68 -2.92 10.85
N ILE A 98 14.45 -1.74 10.32
CA ILE A 98 13.13 -1.24 9.89
C ILE A 98 13.25 -0.86 8.43
N SER A 99 12.28 -1.26 7.60
CA SER A 99 12.28 -0.84 6.21
C SER A 99 12.06 0.68 6.13
N LYS A 100 12.99 1.39 5.52
CA LYS A 100 12.97 2.84 5.37
C LYS A 100 13.22 3.23 3.92
N THR A 101 12.28 3.97 3.35
CA THR A 101 12.39 4.54 2.00
C THR A 101 12.47 6.05 2.09
N THR A 102 13.45 6.65 1.41
CA THR A 102 13.59 8.10 1.32
C THR A 102 13.19 8.57 -0.06
N TYR A 103 12.21 9.48 -0.11
CA TYR A 103 11.72 10.11 -1.34
C TYR A 103 12.20 11.55 -1.42
N ARG A 104 12.58 11.97 -2.62
CA ARG A 104 12.83 13.36 -2.93
C ARG A 104 11.93 13.81 -4.07
N VAL A 105 11.10 14.79 -3.79
CA VAL A 105 10.11 15.34 -4.71
C VAL A 105 10.24 16.86 -4.69
N GLY A 106 10.81 17.43 -5.75
CA GLY A 106 11.08 18.87 -5.75
C GLY A 106 11.95 19.27 -4.56
N GLY A 107 11.48 20.22 -3.76
CA GLY A 107 12.14 20.65 -2.52
C GLY A 107 11.75 19.86 -1.27
N VAL A 108 11.04 18.74 -1.41
CA VAL A 108 10.57 17.89 -0.29
C VAL A 108 11.44 16.66 -0.16
N ILE A 109 11.85 16.36 1.07
CA ILE A 109 12.41 15.06 1.45
C ILE A 109 11.47 14.43 2.46
N LEU A 110 10.90 13.28 2.09
CA LEU A 110 9.97 12.49 2.88
C LEU A 110 10.55 11.11 3.13
N THR A 111 10.49 10.63 4.37
CA THR A 111 10.83 9.24 4.69
C THR A 111 9.61 8.45 5.08
N LYS A 112 9.60 7.17 4.73
CA LYS A 112 8.57 6.19 5.06
C LYS A 112 9.24 5.01 5.75
N GLU A 113 8.82 4.73 6.97
CA GLU A 113 9.28 3.57 7.75
C GLU A 113 8.11 2.65 8.03
N ARG A 114 8.33 1.32 7.91
CA ARG A 114 7.29 0.31 8.16
C ARG A 114 7.77 -0.70 9.20
N MET A 115 6.86 -1.06 10.09
CA MET A 115 7.10 -2.04 11.14
C MET A 115 5.83 -2.84 11.41
N LEU A 116 5.96 -4.15 11.60
CA LEU A 116 4.90 -4.99 12.13
C LEU A 116 4.99 -5.05 13.64
N VAL A 117 3.84 -4.87 14.31
CA VAL A 117 3.76 -5.01 15.77
C VAL A 117 3.82 -6.49 16.12
N SER A 118 4.68 -6.85 17.08
CA SER A 118 4.80 -8.23 17.55
C SER A 118 3.48 -8.74 18.16
N PHE A 119 3.06 -9.94 17.77
CA PHE A 119 1.85 -10.61 18.25
C PHE A 119 0.51 -9.93 17.87
N GLU A 120 0.51 -8.85 17.13
CA GLU A 120 -0.71 -8.17 16.70
C GLU A 120 -0.81 -8.11 15.17
N PRO A 121 -2.02 -8.22 14.60
CA PRO A 121 -2.22 -8.04 13.16
C PRO A 121 -2.22 -6.55 12.80
N ARG A 122 -1.09 -5.90 13.02
CA ARG A 122 -0.94 -4.45 12.88
C ARG A 122 0.36 -4.08 12.18
N VAL A 123 0.26 -3.24 11.16
CA VAL A 123 1.40 -2.56 10.55
C VAL A 123 1.42 -1.10 10.97
N LEU A 124 2.57 -0.62 11.39
CA LEU A 124 2.81 0.79 11.68
C LEU A 124 3.63 1.39 10.54
N ILE A 125 3.16 2.49 10.00
CA ILE A 125 3.85 3.23 8.95
C ILE A 125 4.10 4.64 9.46
N ARG A 126 5.36 5.06 9.49
CA ARG A 126 5.76 6.39 9.91
C ARG A 126 6.25 7.21 8.73
N TYR A 127 5.59 8.32 8.47
CA TYR A 127 6.02 9.31 7.49
C TYR A 127 6.65 10.49 8.23
N THR A 128 7.86 10.86 7.80
CA THR A 128 8.58 12.00 8.36
C THR A 128 8.94 12.98 7.26
N LEU A 129 8.49 14.22 7.43
CA LEU A 129 8.88 15.31 6.56
C LEU A 129 10.25 15.84 7.02
N VAL A 130 11.30 15.42 6.33
CA VAL A 130 12.68 15.78 6.67
C VAL A 130 13.01 17.19 6.22
N GLU A 131 12.59 17.57 5.02
CA GLU A 131 12.81 18.88 4.43
C GLU A 131 11.61 19.31 3.59
N ALA A 132 11.22 20.57 3.75
CA ALA A 132 10.23 21.22 2.90
C ALA A 132 10.39 22.74 3.03
N HIS A 133 10.24 23.44 1.91
CA HIS A 133 10.32 24.91 1.86
C HIS A 133 8.95 25.58 1.74
N SER A 134 7.90 24.78 1.63
CA SER A 134 6.51 25.20 1.45
C SER A 134 5.55 24.29 2.20
N PRO A 135 4.30 24.74 2.49
CA PRO A 135 3.30 23.88 3.07
C PRO A 135 3.11 22.61 2.24
N THR A 136 3.15 21.45 2.90
CA THR A 136 3.11 20.14 2.29
C THR A 136 1.97 19.33 2.86
N THR A 137 1.17 18.72 2.00
CA THR A 137 0.10 17.78 2.37
C THR A 137 0.46 16.39 1.91
N LEU A 138 0.24 15.40 2.76
CA LEU A 138 0.35 13.98 2.40
C LEU A 138 -1.05 13.41 2.20
N ARG A 139 -1.26 12.78 1.04
CA ARG A 139 -2.46 12.00 0.72
C ARG A 139 -2.11 10.53 0.75
N LEU A 140 -2.95 9.73 1.39
CA LEU A 140 -2.83 8.28 1.46
C LEU A 140 -4.06 7.62 0.87
N LYS A 141 -3.87 6.82 -0.17
CA LYS A 141 -4.94 6.07 -0.84
C LYS A 141 -4.74 4.58 -0.62
N PRO A 142 -5.59 3.93 0.19
CA PRO A 142 -5.52 2.49 0.40
C PRO A 142 -6.15 1.72 -0.76
N PHE A 143 -5.53 0.60 -1.12
CA PHE A 143 -6.03 -0.38 -2.09
C PHE A 143 -6.40 -1.66 -1.35
N LEU A 144 -7.70 -1.96 -1.28
CA LEU A 144 -8.23 -3.12 -0.58
C LEU A 144 -8.30 -4.32 -1.50
N ALA A 145 -7.79 -5.45 -1.04
CA ALA A 145 -7.83 -6.73 -1.75
C ALA A 145 -8.86 -7.69 -1.14
N TYR A 146 -8.79 -7.92 0.17
CA TYR A 146 -9.72 -8.80 0.91
C TYR A 146 -9.90 -10.17 0.26
N ARG A 147 -8.80 -10.88 0.10
CA ARG A 147 -8.78 -12.18 -0.57
C ARG A 147 -7.70 -13.11 -0.02
N ASN A 148 -7.88 -14.41 -0.26
CA ASN A 148 -6.81 -15.39 -0.04
C ASN A 148 -5.60 -15.07 -0.92
N THR A 149 -4.39 -15.36 -0.44
CA THR A 149 -3.15 -15.13 -1.18
C THR A 149 -3.04 -15.92 -2.49
N ASN A 150 -3.85 -16.96 -2.67
CA ASN A 150 -3.89 -17.77 -3.89
C ASN A 150 -4.99 -17.35 -4.88
N GLU A 151 -5.79 -16.37 -4.52
CA GLU A 151 -6.90 -15.87 -5.33
C GLU A 151 -6.62 -14.43 -5.77
N LEU A 152 -7.32 -13.98 -6.79
CA LEU A 152 -7.28 -12.61 -7.28
C LEU A 152 -8.68 -12.01 -7.20
N THR A 153 -8.76 -10.75 -6.77
CA THR A 153 -10.01 -10.01 -6.69
C THR A 153 -10.38 -9.45 -8.07
N GLN A 154 -11.67 -9.55 -8.40
CA GLN A 154 -12.26 -8.88 -9.56
C GLN A 154 -13.34 -7.94 -9.08
N GLU A 155 -13.58 -6.85 -9.81
CA GLU A 155 -14.69 -5.94 -9.55
C GLU A 155 -15.99 -6.71 -9.41
N ASN A 156 -16.74 -6.47 -8.33
CA ASN A 156 -17.99 -7.16 -8.08
C ASN A 156 -18.94 -6.29 -7.24
N ASP A 157 -20.22 -6.62 -7.28
CA ASP A 157 -21.28 -5.88 -6.59
C ASP A 157 -21.42 -6.24 -5.09
N ASN A 158 -20.75 -7.29 -4.64
CA ASN A 158 -20.79 -7.73 -3.24
C ASN A 158 -19.77 -6.98 -2.36
N ALA A 159 -18.80 -6.33 -2.96
CA ALA A 159 -17.78 -5.58 -2.24
C ALA A 159 -18.39 -4.32 -1.63
N CYS A 160 -18.26 -4.19 -0.31
CA CYS A 160 -18.67 -2.99 0.42
C CYS A 160 -17.55 -1.95 0.42
N SER A 161 -17.84 -0.75 -0.05
CA SER A 161 -16.90 0.38 -0.05
C SER A 161 -17.10 1.33 1.12
N ASP A 162 -18.04 1.04 2.04
CA ASP A 162 -18.32 1.90 3.18
C ASP A 162 -17.11 2.00 4.12
N MET A 163 -16.89 3.22 4.60
CA MET A 163 -15.80 3.55 5.50
C MET A 163 -16.38 4.20 6.76
N ARG A 164 -16.50 3.41 7.84
CA ARG A 164 -17.02 3.89 9.12
C ARG A 164 -16.01 4.84 9.77
N GLU A 165 -16.51 5.95 10.30
CA GLU A 165 -15.68 6.93 11.00
C GLU A 165 -15.21 6.41 12.37
N VAL A 166 -13.94 6.58 12.65
CA VAL A 166 -13.33 6.39 13.96
C VAL A 166 -12.38 7.54 14.25
N VAL A 167 -11.88 7.61 15.47
CA VAL A 167 -10.93 8.68 15.86
C VAL A 167 -9.71 8.64 14.93
N ASN A 168 -9.46 9.76 14.27
CA ASN A 168 -8.31 9.95 13.36
C ASN A 168 -8.23 8.92 12.21
N GLY A 169 -9.37 8.42 11.76
CA GLY A 169 -9.32 7.44 10.69
C GLY A 169 -10.66 6.87 10.26
N ARG A 170 -10.59 5.76 9.58
CA ARG A 170 -11.75 5.02 9.05
C ARG A 170 -11.54 3.52 9.24
N VAL A 171 -12.66 2.79 9.20
CA VAL A 171 -12.69 1.33 9.25
C VAL A 171 -13.35 0.80 7.99
N ALA A 172 -12.65 -0.10 7.32
CA ALA A 172 -13.16 -0.83 6.15
C ALA A 172 -13.51 -2.27 6.51
N ARG A 173 -14.52 -2.80 5.87
CA ARG A 173 -14.80 -4.24 5.80
C ARG A 173 -15.47 -4.53 4.46
N MET A 174 -14.69 -5.04 3.53
CA MET A 174 -15.13 -5.24 2.15
C MET A 174 -16.17 -6.35 2.01
N TYR A 175 -16.07 -7.39 2.87
CA TYR A 175 -17.01 -8.52 2.91
C TYR A 175 -17.35 -8.88 4.36
N GLU A 176 -18.60 -9.26 4.62
CA GLU A 176 -19.13 -9.49 5.96
C GLU A 176 -18.38 -10.59 6.75
N SER A 177 -17.91 -11.64 6.08
CA SER A 177 -17.18 -12.74 6.71
C SER A 177 -15.73 -12.41 7.06
N PHE A 178 -15.22 -11.26 6.63
CA PHE A 178 -13.85 -10.81 6.89
C PHE A 178 -13.77 -9.90 8.11
N PRO A 179 -12.60 -9.78 8.72
CA PRO A 179 -12.39 -8.83 9.81
C PRO A 179 -12.43 -7.38 9.32
N GLU A 180 -12.69 -6.47 10.22
CA GLU A 180 -12.57 -5.03 9.97
C GLU A 180 -11.10 -4.62 9.88
N LEU A 181 -10.80 -3.72 8.96
CA LEU A 181 -9.49 -3.09 8.80
C LEU A 181 -9.55 -1.65 9.31
N TYR A 182 -8.87 -1.41 10.43
CA TYR A 182 -8.73 -0.06 11.01
C TYR A 182 -7.55 0.66 10.37
N MET A 183 -7.81 1.84 9.83
CA MET A 183 -6.80 2.74 9.29
C MET A 183 -6.86 4.05 10.06
N GLN A 184 -5.92 4.24 10.98
CA GLN A 184 -5.89 5.38 11.89
C GLN A 184 -4.54 6.08 11.84
N CYS A 185 -4.56 7.39 12.02
CA CYS A 185 -3.37 8.23 12.04
C CYS A 185 -3.12 8.76 13.45
N SER A 186 -1.90 9.20 13.72
CA SER A 186 -1.53 9.84 15.00
C SER A 186 -2.13 11.23 15.17
N LYS A 187 -2.66 11.81 14.10
CA LYS A 187 -3.28 13.14 14.08
C LYS A 187 -4.62 13.09 13.36
N LYS A 188 -5.41 14.14 13.52
CA LYS A 188 -6.64 14.33 12.76
C LYS A 188 -6.34 14.32 11.26
N VAL A 189 -7.10 13.54 10.51
CA VAL A 189 -7.02 13.45 9.07
C VAL A 189 -8.36 13.83 8.44
N GLU A 190 -8.32 14.32 7.23
CA GLU A 190 -9.49 14.47 6.38
C GLU A 190 -9.63 13.24 5.49
N TYR A 191 -10.84 12.74 5.36
CA TYR A 191 -11.15 11.62 4.49
C TYR A 191 -12.10 12.05 3.39
N THR A 192 -11.78 11.72 2.15
CA THR A 192 -12.65 11.90 0.99
C THR A 192 -13.11 10.54 0.52
N HIS A 193 -14.42 10.32 0.52
CA HIS A 193 -15.01 9.08 0.04
C HIS A 193 -15.23 9.15 -1.48
N ALA A 194 -14.49 8.33 -2.22
CA ALA A 194 -14.55 8.25 -3.67
C ALA A 194 -14.23 6.82 -4.13
N PRO A 195 -15.15 5.87 -3.95
CA PRO A 195 -14.90 4.48 -4.31
C PRO A 195 -14.57 4.32 -5.79
N THR A 196 -13.46 3.67 -6.05
CA THR A 196 -12.97 3.42 -7.41
C THR A 196 -12.31 2.05 -7.47
N TRP A 197 -12.69 1.25 -8.47
CA TRP A 197 -12.00 0.03 -8.80
C TRP A 197 -10.82 0.33 -9.72
N TYR A 198 -9.63 -0.04 -9.28
CA TYR A 198 -8.41 -0.02 -10.09
C TYR A 198 -8.28 -1.38 -10.77
N LYS A 199 -8.49 -1.40 -12.07
CA LYS A 199 -8.69 -2.65 -12.83
C LYS A 199 -7.41 -3.10 -13.51
N ASP A 200 -7.29 -4.43 -13.66
CA ASP A 200 -6.23 -5.08 -14.43
C ASP A 200 -4.81 -4.75 -13.94
N ILE A 201 -4.64 -4.70 -12.61
CA ILE A 201 -3.31 -4.65 -11.99
C ILE A 201 -2.62 -5.98 -12.26
N GLU A 202 -1.41 -5.94 -12.82
CA GLU A 202 -0.69 -7.14 -13.23
C GLU A 202 0.42 -7.52 -12.25
N TYR A 203 0.55 -8.82 -12.02
CA TYR A 203 1.62 -9.44 -11.22
C TYR A 203 2.53 -10.26 -12.13
N TYR A 204 3.61 -9.67 -12.63
CA TYR A 204 4.44 -10.30 -13.66
C TYR A 204 5.09 -11.61 -13.23
N LYS A 205 5.39 -11.77 -11.93
CA LYS A 205 5.95 -13.03 -11.40
C LYS A 205 4.96 -14.18 -11.47
N GLU A 206 3.68 -13.93 -11.37
CA GLU A 206 2.64 -14.94 -11.59
C GLU A 206 2.47 -15.24 -13.07
N GLN A 207 2.56 -14.22 -13.92
CA GLN A 207 2.52 -14.38 -15.37
C GLN A 207 3.68 -15.24 -15.88
N GLU A 208 4.91 -15.00 -15.40
CA GLU A 208 6.08 -15.83 -15.73
C GLU A 208 5.90 -17.31 -15.39
N ARG A 209 5.12 -17.59 -14.33
CA ARG A 209 4.83 -18.95 -13.87
C ARG A 209 3.63 -19.60 -14.55
N GLY A 210 2.95 -18.89 -15.44
CA GLY A 210 1.76 -19.37 -16.15
C GLY A 210 0.48 -19.38 -15.33
N TYR A 211 0.41 -18.63 -14.22
CA TYR A 211 -0.79 -18.48 -13.40
C TYR A 211 -1.59 -17.24 -13.80
N GLU A 212 -2.82 -17.16 -13.29
CA GLU A 212 -3.59 -15.91 -13.35
C GLU A 212 -2.82 -14.81 -12.65
N TYR A 213 -2.80 -13.60 -13.24
CA TYR A 213 -1.93 -12.52 -12.81
C TYR A 213 -2.56 -11.13 -12.83
N LYS A 214 -3.85 -11.03 -13.16
CA LYS A 214 -4.56 -9.74 -13.20
C LYS A 214 -5.55 -9.63 -12.05
N GLU A 215 -5.53 -8.51 -11.35
CA GLU A 215 -6.39 -8.23 -10.21
C GLU A 215 -7.00 -6.85 -10.32
N ASP A 216 -8.25 -6.73 -9.83
CA ASP A 216 -8.86 -5.44 -9.55
C ASP A 216 -8.80 -5.19 -8.04
N GLN A 217 -8.47 -3.98 -7.61
CA GLN A 217 -8.48 -3.58 -6.21
C GLN A 217 -9.38 -2.36 -5.99
N LEU A 218 -10.09 -2.36 -4.87
CA LEU A 218 -10.98 -1.27 -4.48
C LEU A 218 -10.23 -0.23 -3.66
N ALA A 219 -10.21 1.01 -4.14
CA ALA A 219 -9.79 2.16 -3.35
C ALA A 219 -11.05 2.94 -2.94
N PRO A 220 -11.47 2.89 -1.66
CA PRO A 220 -12.72 3.52 -1.24
C PRO A 220 -12.67 5.05 -1.16
N GLY A 221 -11.47 5.59 -1.11
CA GLY A 221 -11.20 7.02 -0.99
C GLY A 221 -9.77 7.27 -0.56
N TRP A 222 -9.53 8.42 0.03
CA TRP A 222 -8.18 8.78 0.49
C TRP A 222 -8.20 9.65 1.73
N PHE A 223 -7.09 9.59 2.46
CA PHE A 223 -6.83 10.43 3.63
C PHE A 223 -5.87 11.54 3.24
N GLU A 224 -6.08 12.73 3.81
CA GLU A 224 -5.17 13.86 3.65
C GLU A 224 -4.82 14.48 5.00
N MET A 225 -3.56 14.85 5.16
CA MET A 225 -3.07 15.50 6.36
C MET A 225 -1.96 16.51 6.04
N PRO A 226 -1.97 17.68 6.69
CA PRO A 226 -0.84 18.61 6.58
C PRO A 226 0.37 18.02 7.30
N MET A 227 1.53 18.11 6.68
CA MET A 227 2.80 17.65 7.24
C MET A 227 3.60 18.84 7.77
N LYS A 228 4.22 18.66 8.93
CA LYS A 228 5.14 19.62 9.54
C LYS A 228 6.48 18.94 9.77
N LYS A 229 7.56 19.71 9.68
CA LYS A 229 8.91 19.27 10.10
C LYS A 229 8.92 18.91 11.57
#